data_1aa6e8d074dac05d0e5cc1e286ac30ef
#
_entry.id   1aa6e8d074dac05d0e5cc1e286ac30ef
#
_cell.length_a   1.000
_cell.length_b   1.000
_cell.length_c   1.000
_cell.angle_alpha   90.00
_cell.angle_beta   90.00
_cell.angle_gamma   90.00
#
_symmetry.space_group_name_H-M   'P 1'
#
loop_
_entity.id
_entity.type
_entity.pdbx_description
1 polymer ?
#
loop_
_entity_poly.entity_id
_entity_poly.type
_entity_poly.pdbx_seq_one_letter_code
_entity_poly.pdbx_strand_id
1 'polypeptide(L)'
;MVLSDNVWGQTSSPLITSSRGFFNTTTGGTLHNTITSLPNASSIFNPEADECPNEIAIYVHGVWTSEEDAKEQIERIDLSLKRLNYSIPMIGFSWDSNTTFSLQNQTLAQEGWQTAKFIANKNGALLGKFIADLKEACPDTDLRLVAHSLGARVVFSALQFLQSNEQPVNITDNDTSKRIETVHLLGAAVDDEQVSTSHIDCVSNFPPLGCSGKDIEAEVNSLFNLYNSEDNLLAPSFSGTVPSVYETAEDDDALGAGGAEDILSVPDNYNETDVRSRILIDIDANGDRKCDLPIYLGFGFQQCSIISRGDNHMGYLGFRNADGNVYDTGVIDVVVEDWFKN
;
A
#
# COMPACT_ATOMS: atom_id res chain seq x y z
N MET A 1 38.15 -1.68 -16.60
CA MET A 1 37.12 -1.77 -15.59
C MET A 1 35.82 -1.98 -16.34
N VAL A 2 35.42 -3.22 -16.52
CA VAL A 2 34.18 -3.58 -17.24
C VAL A 2 33.07 -3.46 -16.20
N LEU A 3 32.17 -2.48 -16.36
CA LEU A 3 30.95 -2.41 -15.59
C LEU A 3 30.12 -3.63 -16.00
N SER A 4 29.91 -4.55 -15.08
CA SER A 4 28.94 -5.61 -15.26
C SER A 4 27.58 -4.92 -15.36
N ASP A 5 26.98 -4.92 -16.56
CA ASP A 5 25.58 -4.54 -16.73
C ASP A 5 24.73 -5.43 -15.81
N ASN A 6 24.16 -4.84 -14.77
CA ASN A 6 23.32 -5.54 -13.82
C ASN A 6 22.15 -6.16 -14.59
N VAL A 7 22.02 -7.48 -14.51
CA VAL A 7 20.98 -8.29 -15.17
C VAL A 7 19.55 -7.80 -14.83
N TRP A 8 19.40 -7.11 -13.71
CA TRP A 8 18.12 -6.58 -13.20
C TRP A 8 17.61 -5.32 -13.91
N GLY A 9 18.45 -4.59 -14.63
CA GLY A 9 18.06 -3.36 -15.35
C GLY A 9 17.21 -3.57 -16.61
N GLN A 10 16.88 -4.82 -16.98
CA GLN A 10 16.22 -5.16 -18.23
C GLN A 10 14.93 -6.00 -18.07
N THR A 11 14.34 -6.14 -16.89
CA THR A 11 13.06 -6.85 -16.78
C THR A 11 11.94 -6.00 -17.37
N SER A 12 11.31 -6.51 -18.40
CA SER A 12 10.26 -5.84 -19.17
C SER A 12 8.96 -5.66 -18.39
N SER A 13 8.82 -6.28 -17.21
CA SER A 13 7.59 -6.22 -16.39
C SER A 13 7.93 -6.47 -14.91
N PRO A 14 7.23 -5.80 -13.98
CA PRO A 14 7.38 -6.06 -12.55
C PRO A 14 6.97 -7.49 -12.20
N LEU A 15 7.58 -8.03 -11.14
CA LEU A 15 7.25 -9.34 -10.60
C LEU A 15 5.96 -9.24 -9.77
N ILE A 16 5.17 -10.31 -9.76
CA ILE A 16 3.96 -10.38 -8.93
C ILE A 16 4.03 -11.63 -8.05
N THR A 17 3.93 -11.43 -6.74
CA THR A 17 3.62 -12.48 -5.79
C THR A 17 2.15 -12.38 -5.39
N SER A 18 1.46 -13.50 -5.23
CA SER A 18 0.01 -13.50 -5.06
C SER A 18 -0.43 -14.45 -3.97
N SER A 19 -1.31 -13.95 -3.10
CA SER A 19 -2.08 -14.73 -2.14
C SER A 19 -3.54 -14.90 -2.56
N ARG A 20 -3.88 -14.57 -3.82
CA ARG A 20 -5.26 -14.71 -4.31
C ARG A 20 -5.71 -16.16 -4.33
N GLY A 21 -6.99 -16.35 -4.00
CA GLY A 21 -7.61 -17.67 -3.90
C GLY A 21 -7.43 -18.34 -2.54
N PHE A 22 -6.75 -17.70 -1.58
CA PHE A 22 -6.65 -18.22 -0.21
C PHE A 22 -7.87 -17.91 0.65
N PHE A 23 -8.57 -16.81 0.35
CA PHE A 23 -9.70 -16.33 1.13
C PHE A 23 -10.96 -16.21 0.27
N ASN A 24 -12.10 -16.50 0.88
CA ASN A 24 -13.40 -16.24 0.29
C ASN A 24 -13.74 -14.77 0.44
N THR A 25 -13.82 -14.03 -0.67
CA THR A 25 -14.06 -12.58 -0.68
C THR A 25 -15.48 -12.17 -0.22
N THR A 26 -16.39 -13.13 -0.05
CA THR A 26 -17.74 -12.86 0.51
C THR A 26 -17.78 -13.06 2.02
N THR A 27 -17.04 -14.02 2.56
CA THR A 27 -17.15 -14.40 3.98
C THR A 27 -15.85 -14.16 4.77
N GLY A 28 -14.75 -13.85 4.12
CA GLY A 28 -13.41 -13.76 4.73
C GLY A 28 -12.85 -15.11 5.20
N GLY A 29 -13.59 -16.20 4.98
CA GLY A 29 -13.17 -17.54 5.39
C GLY A 29 -12.00 -18.05 4.58
N THR A 30 -11.12 -18.85 5.20
CA THR A 30 -10.00 -19.51 4.51
C THR A 30 -10.53 -20.60 3.60
N LEU A 31 -10.16 -20.58 2.32
CA LEU A 31 -10.57 -21.58 1.31
C LEU A 31 -9.69 -22.82 1.34
N HIS A 32 -8.43 -22.68 1.80
CA HIS A 32 -7.48 -23.78 1.89
C HIS A 32 -6.98 -23.92 3.33
N ASN A 33 -6.99 -25.16 3.86
CA ASN A 33 -6.55 -25.45 5.23
C ASN A 33 -5.02 -25.32 5.42
N THR A 34 -4.28 -25.28 4.34
CA THR A 34 -2.84 -25.02 4.35
C THR A 34 -2.60 -23.80 3.48
N ILE A 35 -2.18 -22.72 4.10
CA ILE A 35 -1.55 -21.61 3.40
C ILE A 35 -0.24 -22.19 2.86
N THR A 36 -0.26 -22.61 1.60
CA THR A 36 0.97 -22.92 0.89
C THR A 36 1.73 -21.62 0.82
N SER A 37 2.98 -21.63 1.24
CA SER A 37 3.87 -20.46 1.21
C SER A 37 3.74 -19.77 -0.14
N LEU A 38 3.67 -18.44 -0.13
CA LEU A 38 3.95 -17.63 -1.31
C LEU A 38 5.24 -18.13 -1.96
N PRO A 39 5.45 -17.89 -3.28
CA PRO A 39 6.73 -18.19 -3.90
C PRO A 39 7.83 -17.67 -2.97
N ASN A 40 8.68 -18.58 -2.52
CA ASN A 40 9.78 -18.21 -1.63
C ASN A 40 10.64 -17.16 -2.35
N ALA A 41 11.12 -16.15 -1.64
CA ALA A 41 12.00 -15.13 -2.17
C ALA A 41 13.20 -15.73 -2.91
N SER A 42 13.77 -16.84 -2.44
CA SER A 42 14.82 -17.59 -3.13
C SER A 42 14.41 -18.16 -4.51
N SER A 43 13.11 -18.28 -4.79
CA SER A 43 12.63 -18.64 -6.14
C SER A 43 12.54 -17.44 -7.09
N ILE A 44 12.54 -16.22 -6.54
CA ILE A 44 12.52 -14.96 -7.29
C ILE A 44 13.95 -14.49 -7.55
N PHE A 45 14.83 -14.65 -6.56
CA PHE A 45 16.24 -14.30 -6.62
C PHE A 45 17.08 -15.56 -6.52
N ASN A 46 18.20 -15.60 -7.22
CA ASN A 46 19.15 -16.71 -7.12
C ASN A 46 20.32 -16.28 -6.20
N PRO A 47 20.21 -16.49 -4.88
CA PRO A 47 21.25 -16.06 -3.95
C PRO A 47 22.60 -16.77 -4.16
N GLU A 48 22.59 -17.95 -4.82
CA GLU A 48 23.84 -18.69 -5.15
C GLU A 48 24.65 -18.01 -6.26
N ALA A 49 24.05 -17.08 -7.01
CA ALA A 49 24.69 -16.35 -8.10
C ALA A 49 25.19 -14.95 -7.69
N ASP A 50 25.17 -14.58 -6.41
CA ASP A 50 25.42 -13.22 -5.91
C ASP A 50 24.55 -12.15 -6.62
N GLU A 51 23.29 -12.50 -6.92
CA GLU A 51 22.39 -11.68 -7.74
C GLU A 51 21.36 -10.92 -6.92
N CYS A 52 21.60 -10.66 -5.62
CA CYS A 52 20.73 -9.79 -4.83
C CYS A 52 20.84 -8.35 -5.33
N PRO A 53 19.72 -7.67 -5.58
CA PRO A 53 19.75 -6.24 -5.89
C PRO A 53 20.09 -5.43 -4.64
N ASN A 54 20.70 -4.25 -4.83
CA ASN A 54 20.97 -3.35 -3.70
C ASN A 54 19.68 -2.85 -3.05
N GLU A 55 18.64 -2.61 -3.85
CA GLU A 55 17.34 -2.11 -3.42
C GLU A 55 16.21 -2.88 -4.09
N ILE A 56 15.08 -3.02 -3.40
CA ILE A 56 13.86 -3.62 -3.94
C ILE A 56 12.63 -2.92 -3.35
N ALA A 57 11.59 -2.70 -4.16
CA ALA A 57 10.32 -2.22 -3.69
C ALA A 57 9.23 -3.28 -3.76
N ILE A 58 8.38 -3.35 -2.74
CA ILE A 58 7.14 -4.15 -2.75
C ILE A 58 5.95 -3.19 -2.71
N TYR A 59 5.05 -3.31 -3.69
CA TYR A 59 3.79 -2.59 -3.71
C TYR A 59 2.62 -3.46 -3.24
N VAL A 60 1.80 -2.91 -2.34
CA VAL A 60 0.61 -3.56 -1.78
C VAL A 60 -0.63 -2.75 -2.13
N HIS A 61 -1.50 -3.30 -2.98
CA HIS A 61 -2.70 -2.61 -3.44
C HIS A 61 -3.82 -2.56 -2.40
N GLY A 62 -4.80 -1.68 -2.65
CA GLY A 62 -5.96 -1.44 -1.79
C GLY A 62 -7.10 -2.47 -1.95
N VAL A 63 -8.24 -2.13 -1.33
CA VAL A 63 -9.49 -2.89 -1.42
C VAL A 63 -10.14 -2.77 -2.80
N TRP A 64 -11.06 -3.68 -3.11
CA TRP A 64 -11.85 -3.76 -4.35
C TRP A 64 -11.01 -3.77 -5.63
N THR A 65 -9.80 -4.28 -5.53
CA THR A 65 -8.87 -4.39 -6.64
C THR A 65 -8.91 -5.81 -7.20
N SER A 66 -9.25 -5.96 -8.47
CA SER A 66 -9.18 -7.23 -9.18
C SER A 66 -7.72 -7.64 -9.42
N GLU A 67 -7.49 -8.86 -9.90
CA GLU A 67 -6.14 -9.30 -10.27
C GLU A 67 -5.57 -8.48 -11.43
N GLU A 68 -6.41 -8.12 -12.39
CA GLU A 68 -6.03 -7.31 -13.54
C GLU A 68 -5.70 -5.86 -13.12
N ASP A 69 -6.56 -5.26 -12.28
CA ASP A 69 -6.32 -3.93 -11.75
C ASP A 69 -5.04 -3.87 -10.87
N ALA A 70 -4.78 -4.91 -10.07
CA ALA A 70 -3.56 -5.00 -9.28
C ALA A 70 -2.32 -4.99 -10.18
N LYS A 71 -2.33 -5.77 -11.25
CA LYS A 71 -1.26 -5.80 -12.24
C LYS A 71 -1.07 -4.42 -12.89
N GLU A 72 -2.16 -3.78 -13.29
CA GLU A 72 -2.13 -2.47 -13.92
C GLU A 72 -1.56 -1.40 -12.96
N GLN A 73 -1.95 -1.41 -11.68
CA GLN A 73 -1.41 -0.50 -10.66
C GLN A 73 0.10 -0.70 -10.46
N ILE A 74 0.56 -1.95 -10.36
CA ILE A 74 1.98 -2.29 -10.21
C ILE A 74 2.79 -1.77 -11.42
N GLU A 75 2.31 -2.04 -12.64
CA GLU A 75 2.95 -1.55 -13.86
C GLU A 75 2.97 -0.02 -13.93
N ARG A 76 1.94 0.66 -13.44
CA ARG A 76 1.85 2.12 -13.40
C ARG A 76 2.93 2.72 -12.50
N ILE A 77 3.11 2.16 -11.30
CA ILE A 77 4.15 2.62 -10.37
C ILE A 77 5.54 2.36 -10.95
N ASP A 78 5.80 1.18 -11.50
CA ASP A 78 7.07 0.84 -12.13
C ASP A 78 7.42 1.83 -13.28
N LEU A 79 6.44 2.18 -14.10
CA LEU A 79 6.62 3.18 -15.16
C LEU A 79 6.82 4.59 -14.59
N SER A 80 6.14 4.93 -13.49
CA SER A 80 6.35 6.22 -12.82
C SER A 80 7.75 6.34 -12.26
N LEU A 81 8.27 5.30 -11.62
CA LEU A 81 9.66 5.24 -11.15
C LEU A 81 10.65 5.41 -12.31
N LYS A 82 10.47 4.67 -13.40
CA LYS A 82 11.31 4.79 -14.60
C LYS A 82 11.27 6.18 -15.21
N ARG A 83 10.11 6.83 -15.25
CA ARG A 83 9.99 8.22 -15.70
C ARG A 83 10.76 9.20 -14.82
N LEU A 84 10.85 8.92 -13.52
CA LEU A 84 11.62 9.71 -12.56
C LEU A 84 13.12 9.35 -12.55
N ASN A 85 13.58 8.52 -13.51
CA ASN A 85 14.93 7.99 -13.60
C ASN A 85 15.35 7.18 -12.36
N TYR A 86 14.40 6.58 -11.68
CA TYR A 86 14.62 5.67 -10.57
C TYR A 86 14.24 4.25 -11.01
N SER A 87 15.22 3.37 -11.09
CA SER A 87 15.01 2.01 -11.60
C SER A 87 15.48 0.98 -10.57
N ILE A 88 14.51 0.39 -9.87
CA ILE A 88 14.72 -0.71 -8.94
C ILE A 88 13.80 -1.87 -9.29
N PRO A 89 14.14 -3.10 -8.92
CA PRO A 89 13.21 -4.21 -9.02
C PRO A 89 11.95 -3.94 -8.22
N MET A 90 10.77 -4.15 -8.83
CA MET A 90 9.49 -3.98 -8.18
C MET A 90 8.74 -5.31 -8.11
N ILE A 91 8.22 -5.62 -6.95
CA ILE A 91 7.34 -6.76 -6.70
C ILE A 91 5.96 -6.24 -6.33
N GLY A 92 4.92 -6.71 -7.00
CA GLY A 92 3.56 -6.50 -6.58
C GLY A 92 3.08 -7.61 -5.64
N PHE A 93 2.53 -7.25 -4.49
CA PHE A 93 1.82 -8.18 -3.62
C PHE A 93 0.32 -8.12 -3.91
N SER A 94 -0.20 -9.15 -4.57
CA SER A 94 -1.62 -9.23 -4.96
C SER A 94 -2.40 -10.12 -4.00
N TRP A 95 -3.46 -9.58 -3.38
CA TRP A 95 -4.24 -10.26 -2.34
C TRP A 95 -5.74 -10.26 -2.63
N ASP A 96 -6.53 -11.10 -1.93
CA ASP A 96 -7.98 -11.25 -2.10
C ASP A 96 -8.76 -10.03 -1.57
N SER A 97 -8.62 -8.88 -2.23
CA SER A 97 -9.22 -7.61 -1.84
C SER A 97 -10.57 -7.33 -2.50
N ASN A 98 -10.95 -8.08 -3.53
CA ASN A 98 -12.16 -7.83 -4.33
C ASN A 98 -13.42 -8.37 -3.63
N THR A 99 -13.72 -7.80 -2.44
CA THR A 99 -14.89 -8.13 -1.64
C THR A 99 -16.16 -7.48 -2.21
N THR A 100 -17.33 -7.85 -1.67
CA THR A 100 -18.61 -7.28 -2.12
C THR A 100 -18.65 -5.79 -1.89
N PHE A 101 -19.03 -5.04 -2.91
CA PHE A 101 -19.26 -3.61 -2.83
C PHE A 101 -20.62 -3.24 -3.42
N SER A 102 -21.35 -2.34 -2.77
CA SER A 102 -22.62 -1.85 -3.29
C SER A 102 -22.91 -0.42 -2.81
N LEU A 103 -22.94 0.54 -3.72
CA LEU A 103 -23.37 1.90 -3.38
C LEU A 103 -24.88 2.00 -3.11
N GLN A 104 -25.66 1.06 -3.63
CA GLN A 104 -27.13 1.08 -3.48
C GLN A 104 -27.58 0.44 -2.15
N ASN A 105 -26.69 -0.35 -1.53
CA ASN A 105 -26.96 -1.03 -0.28
C ASN A 105 -25.80 -0.84 0.69
N GLN A 106 -25.92 0.13 1.57
CA GLN A 106 -24.94 0.50 2.57
C GLN A 106 -24.54 -0.68 3.47
N THR A 107 -25.50 -1.52 3.87
CA THR A 107 -25.19 -2.71 4.69
C THR A 107 -24.25 -3.67 3.97
N LEU A 108 -24.48 -3.94 2.68
CA LEU A 108 -23.59 -4.79 1.90
C LEU A 108 -22.21 -4.16 1.69
N ALA A 109 -22.14 -2.84 1.56
CA ALA A 109 -20.86 -2.13 1.48
C ALA A 109 -20.07 -2.27 2.80
N GLN A 110 -20.71 -2.08 3.94
CA GLN A 110 -20.12 -2.27 5.27
C GLN A 110 -19.65 -3.71 5.49
N GLU A 111 -20.50 -4.71 5.19
CA GLU A 111 -20.14 -6.12 5.31
C GLU A 111 -18.94 -6.48 4.44
N GLY A 112 -18.90 -5.97 3.20
CA GLY A 112 -17.78 -6.16 2.28
C GLY A 112 -16.49 -5.49 2.77
N TRP A 113 -16.60 -4.30 3.35
CA TRP A 113 -15.49 -3.58 3.98
C TRP A 113 -14.91 -4.35 5.16
N GLN A 114 -15.74 -4.78 6.11
CA GLN A 114 -15.31 -5.58 7.27
C GLN A 114 -14.67 -6.90 6.83
N THR A 115 -15.22 -7.54 5.78
CA THR A 115 -14.63 -8.73 5.18
C THR A 115 -13.23 -8.43 4.62
N ALA A 116 -13.06 -7.31 3.93
CA ALA A 116 -11.77 -6.88 3.37
C ALA A 116 -10.73 -6.61 4.48
N LYS A 117 -11.12 -5.93 5.57
CA LYS A 117 -10.26 -5.70 6.74
C LYS A 117 -9.78 -7.03 7.35
N PHE A 118 -10.68 -7.99 7.50
CA PHE A 118 -10.35 -9.31 8.04
C PHE A 118 -9.38 -10.09 7.12
N ILE A 119 -9.59 -10.03 5.80
CA ILE A 119 -8.70 -10.64 4.81
C ILE A 119 -7.34 -9.93 4.82
N ALA A 120 -7.31 -8.58 4.90
CA ALA A 120 -6.09 -7.80 4.98
C ALA A 120 -5.21 -8.21 6.17
N ASN A 121 -5.81 -8.34 7.39
CA ASN A 121 -5.08 -8.80 8.57
C ASN A 121 -4.45 -10.19 8.36
N LYS A 122 -5.15 -11.12 7.71
CA LYS A 122 -4.61 -12.45 7.44
C LYS A 122 -3.51 -12.45 6.39
N ASN A 123 -3.60 -11.56 5.41
CA ASN A 123 -2.57 -11.38 4.39
C ASN A 123 -1.29 -10.78 4.94
N GLY A 124 -1.36 -10.03 6.05
CA GLY A 124 -0.19 -9.51 6.73
C GLY A 124 0.80 -10.61 7.11
N ALA A 125 0.35 -11.73 7.67
CA ALA A 125 1.24 -12.85 7.99
C ALA A 125 1.92 -13.45 6.74
N LEU A 126 1.23 -13.46 5.59
CA LEU A 126 1.81 -13.94 4.33
C LEU A 126 2.86 -12.97 3.78
N LEU A 127 2.57 -11.68 3.82
CA LEU A 127 3.52 -10.64 3.42
C LEU A 127 4.72 -10.62 4.38
N GLY A 128 4.50 -10.67 5.69
CA GLY A 128 5.57 -10.69 6.68
C GLY A 128 6.51 -11.89 6.51
N LYS A 129 5.95 -13.08 6.26
CA LYS A 129 6.77 -14.26 5.94
C LYS A 129 7.57 -14.06 4.64
N PHE A 130 6.96 -13.50 3.61
CA PHE A 130 7.65 -13.22 2.34
C PHE A 130 8.81 -12.22 2.55
N ILE A 131 8.59 -11.17 3.37
CA ILE A 131 9.63 -10.21 3.73
C ILE A 131 10.77 -10.89 4.50
N ALA A 132 10.45 -11.73 5.49
CA ALA A 132 11.46 -12.48 6.25
C ALA A 132 12.30 -13.39 5.32
N ASP A 133 11.64 -14.17 4.45
CA ASP A 133 12.31 -15.03 3.47
C ASP A 133 13.19 -14.21 2.49
N LEU A 134 12.78 -12.99 2.14
CA LEU A 134 13.56 -12.07 1.29
C LEU A 134 14.80 -11.57 2.01
N LYS A 135 14.66 -11.11 3.24
CA LYS A 135 15.77 -10.63 4.07
C LYS A 135 16.76 -11.76 4.42
N GLU A 136 16.27 -12.99 4.60
CA GLU A 136 17.15 -14.15 4.76
C GLU A 136 17.95 -14.46 3.49
N ALA A 137 17.29 -14.39 2.32
CA ALA A 137 17.95 -14.66 1.03
C ALA A 137 18.90 -13.55 0.59
N CYS A 138 18.55 -12.29 0.87
CA CYS A 138 19.28 -11.09 0.45
C CYS A 138 19.41 -10.09 1.63
N PRO A 139 20.27 -10.37 2.62
CA PRO A 139 20.32 -9.61 3.88
C PRO A 139 20.76 -8.15 3.70
N ASP A 140 21.57 -7.86 2.67
CA ASP A 140 22.12 -6.52 2.41
C ASP A 140 21.24 -5.69 1.45
N THR A 141 20.07 -6.22 1.06
CA THR A 141 19.14 -5.50 0.17
C THR A 141 18.28 -4.52 0.97
N ASP A 142 18.28 -3.26 0.55
CA ASP A 142 17.36 -2.24 1.08
C ASP A 142 15.94 -2.54 0.61
N LEU A 143 15.09 -2.94 1.54
CA LEU A 143 13.70 -3.26 1.26
C LEU A 143 12.81 -2.04 1.49
N ARG A 144 12.04 -1.68 0.48
CA ARG A 144 11.09 -0.57 0.51
C ARG A 144 9.67 -1.07 0.30
N LEU A 145 8.72 -0.59 1.09
CA LEU A 145 7.29 -0.91 0.93
C LEU A 145 6.52 0.33 0.47
N VAL A 146 5.60 0.13 -0.45
CA VAL A 146 4.62 1.15 -0.86
C VAL A 146 3.25 0.52 -0.76
N ALA A 147 2.36 1.08 0.06
CA ALA A 147 1.02 0.55 0.28
C ALA A 147 -0.03 1.60 -0.05
N HIS A 148 -1.04 1.22 -0.82
CA HIS A 148 -2.15 2.09 -1.16
C HIS A 148 -3.43 1.67 -0.41
N SER A 149 -4.14 2.66 0.14
CA SER A 149 -5.46 2.44 0.73
C SER A 149 -5.44 1.36 1.83
N LEU A 150 -6.33 0.36 1.77
CA LEU A 150 -6.38 -0.77 2.72
C LEU A 150 -5.14 -1.69 2.64
N GLY A 151 -4.25 -1.53 1.66
CA GLY A 151 -2.93 -2.16 1.63
C GLY A 151 -2.07 -1.76 2.84
N ALA A 152 -2.29 -0.58 3.42
CA ALA A 152 -1.66 -0.15 4.67
C ALA A 152 -1.95 -1.13 5.82
N ARG A 153 -3.19 -1.62 5.92
CA ARG A 153 -3.57 -2.62 6.93
C ARG A 153 -2.84 -3.95 6.75
N VAL A 154 -2.61 -4.37 5.50
CA VAL A 154 -1.80 -5.55 5.21
C VAL A 154 -0.36 -5.35 5.70
N VAL A 155 0.21 -4.15 5.45
CA VAL A 155 1.58 -3.81 5.88
C VAL A 155 1.67 -3.77 7.41
N PHE A 156 0.78 -3.09 8.12
CA PHE A 156 0.83 -3.07 9.59
C PHE A 156 0.69 -4.47 10.20
N SER A 157 -0.20 -5.30 9.65
CA SER A 157 -0.30 -6.69 10.09
C SER A 157 0.96 -7.52 9.76
N ALA A 158 1.69 -7.18 8.68
CA ALA A 158 2.97 -7.80 8.36
C ALA A 158 4.07 -7.39 9.37
N LEU A 159 4.11 -6.11 9.77
CA LEU A 159 5.05 -5.64 10.81
C LEU A 159 4.80 -6.35 12.14
N GLN A 160 3.54 -6.48 12.56
CA GLN A 160 3.18 -7.26 13.77
C GLN A 160 3.63 -8.72 13.68
N PHE A 161 3.47 -9.34 12.49
CA PHE A 161 3.94 -10.72 12.28
C PHE A 161 5.46 -10.81 12.41
N LEU A 162 6.22 -9.90 11.82
CA LEU A 162 7.68 -9.85 11.90
C LEU A 162 8.12 -9.74 13.36
N GLN A 163 7.62 -8.75 14.10
CA GLN A 163 7.95 -8.57 15.51
C GLN A 163 7.59 -9.79 16.37
N SER A 164 6.43 -10.42 16.13
CA SER A 164 5.98 -11.57 16.93
C SER A 164 6.79 -12.86 16.67
N ASN A 165 7.41 -12.98 15.51
CA ASN A 165 8.16 -14.17 15.09
C ASN A 165 9.68 -14.00 15.20
N GLU A 166 10.15 -12.80 15.45
CA GLU A 166 11.54 -12.64 15.86
C GLU A 166 11.74 -13.39 17.19
N GLN A 167 12.63 -14.41 17.19
CA GLN A 167 13.14 -14.98 18.43
C GLN A 167 13.63 -13.80 19.26
N PRO A 168 13.48 -13.78 20.61
CA PRO A 168 13.99 -12.71 21.41
C PRO A 168 15.51 -12.63 21.21
N VAL A 169 15.91 -11.96 20.14
CA VAL A 169 17.28 -11.52 19.92
C VAL A 169 17.52 -10.57 21.07
N ASN A 170 18.53 -10.85 21.87
CA ASN A 170 18.97 -9.94 22.93
C ASN A 170 19.01 -8.53 22.33
N ILE A 171 18.16 -7.64 22.83
CA ILE A 171 17.95 -6.25 22.37
C ILE A 171 19.22 -5.38 22.50
N THR A 172 20.40 -6.00 22.52
CA THR A 172 21.69 -5.33 22.49
C THR A 172 22.25 -5.12 21.08
N ASP A 173 21.65 -5.71 20.06
CA ASP A 173 22.06 -5.50 18.68
C ASP A 173 21.11 -4.46 18.03
N ASN A 174 21.58 -3.20 17.99
CA ASN A 174 21.06 -2.13 17.12
C ASN A 174 21.37 -2.45 15.64
N ASP A 175 21.17 -3.69 15.22
CA ASP A 175 21.37 -4.08 13.83
C ASP A 175 20.18 -3.61 12.99
N THR A 176 20.25 -2.36 12.55
CA THR A 176 19.24 -1.74 11.68
C THR A 176 19.25 -2.33 10.27
N SER A 177 20.24 -3.14 9.90
CA SER A 177 20.35 -3.74 8.55
C SER A 177 19.22 -4.72 8.24
N LYS A 178 18.56 -5.27 9.28
CA LYS A 178 17.43 -6.20 9.12
C LYS A 178 16.09 -5.51 8.95
N ARG A 179 16.00 -4.22 9.25
CA ARG A 179 14.76 -3.46 9.15
C ARG A 179 14.36 -3.22 7.69
N ILE A 180 13.09 -2.93 7.49
CA ILE A 180 12.57 -2.37 6.24
C ILE A 180 13.07 -0.93 6.15
N GLU A 181 13.72 -0.59 5.04
CA GLU A 181 14.35 0.74 4.91
C GLU A 181 13.31 1.85 4.91
N THR A 182 12.29 1.73 4.08
CA THR A 182 11.19 2.69 4.07
C THR A 182 9.83 2.04 3.88
N VAL A 183 8.81 2.61 4.52
CA VAL A 183 7.39 2.29 4.25
C VAL A 183 6.69 3.58 3.85
N HIS A 184 6.09 3.61 2.66
CA HIS A 184 5.25 4.71 2.20
C HIS A 184 3.78 4.27 2.16
N LEU A 185 2.94 4.99 2.88
CA LEU A 185 1.49 4.80 2.89
C LEU A 185 0.86 5.87 2.01
N LEU A 186 0.10 5.46 1.02
CA LEU A 186 -0.57 6.34 0.05
C LEU A 186 -2.07 6.31 0.32
N GLY A 187 -2.63 7.34 0.96
CA GLY A 187 -4.04 7.37 1.32
C GLY A 187 -4.44 6.16 2.16
N ALA A 188 -3.80 5.97 3.32
CA ALA A 188 -3.97 4.78 4.15
C ALA A 188 -5.42 4.68 4.69
N ALA A 189 -6.11 3.60 4.31
CA ALA A 189 -7.48 3.31 4.79
C ALA A 189 -7.42 2.48 6.08
N VAL A 190 -6.86 3.06 7.11
CA VAL A 190 -6.79 2.59 8.50
C VAL A 190 -7.08 3.77 9.42
N ASP A 191 -7.44 3.47 10.66
CA ASP A 191 -7.78 4.49 11.63
C ASP A 191 -6.53 5.32 11.99
N ASP A 192 -6.70 6.60 12.30
CA ASP A 192 -5.60 7.55 12.42
C ASP A 192 -4.75 7.35 13.68
N GLU A 193 -5.28 6.71 14.72
CA GLU A 193 -4.52 6.26 15.88
C GLU A 193 -3.70 4.97 15.65
N GLN A 194 -3.88 4.30 14.50
CA GLN A 194 -3.20 3.03 14.20
C GLN A 194 -1.67 3.12 14.30
N VAL A 195 -1.10 4.29 14.01
CA VAL A 195 0.35 4.53 14.06
C VAL A 195 0.87 4.87 15.45
N SER A 196 0.00 5.00 16.44
CA SER A 196 0.37 5.31 17.82
C SER A 196 1.11 4.16 18.49
N THR A 197 1.99 4.49 19.42
CA THR A 197 2.71 3.49 20.26
C THR A 197 1.83 2.93 21.38
N SER A 198 0.79 3.69 21.79
CA SER A 198 -0.22 3.28 22.76
C SER A 198 -1.41 4.25 22.74
N HIS A 199 -2.49 3.85 22.12
CA HIS A 199 -3.74 4.60 22.16
C HIS A 199 -4.89 3.69 22.62
N ILE A 200 -5.86 4.25 23.35
CA ILE A 200 -6.95 3.44 23.93
C ILE A 200 -7.85 2.87 22.84
N ASP A 201 -8.02 3.62 21.73
CA ASP A 201 -8.95 3.29 20.67
C ASP A 201 -8.40 2.28 19.67
N CYS A 202 -7.07 2.08 19.60
CA CYS A 202 -6.46 1.03 18.76
C CYS A 202 -7.02 -0.39 19.00
N VAL A 203 -7.61 -0.66 20.17
CA VAL A 203 -8.16 -1.97 20.52
C VAL A 203 -9.65 -2.09 20.22
N SER A 204 -10.34 -1.00 19.90
CA SER A 204 -11.79 -0.96 19.64
C SER A 204 -12.15 -1.38 18.23
N ASN A 205 -11.23 -1.28 17.30
CA ASN A 205 -11.47 -1.54 15.88
C ASN A 205 -11.68 -3.02 15.56
N PHE A 206 -12.72 -3.33 14.82
CA PHE A 206 -13.01 -4.71 14.41
C PHE A 206 -12.75 -4.90 12.91
N PRO A 207 -12.05 -5.97 12.50
CA PRO A 207 -11.26 -6.90 13.33
C PRO A 207 -10.05 -6.18 13.94
N PRO A 208 -9.72 -6.46 15.22
CA PRO A 208 -8.67 -5.72 15.90
C PRO A 208 -7.31 -5.92 15.23
N LEU A 209 -6.56 -4.85 15.08
CA LEU A 209 -5.18 -4.87 14.66
C LEU A 209 -4.26 -4.41 15.81
N GLY A 210 -4.79 -3.58 16.73
CA GLY A 210 -4.01 -2.93 17.79
C GLY A 210 -3.17 -1.78 17.25
N CYS A 211 -2.56 -1.00 18.13
CA CYS A 211 -1.61 0.03 17.72
C CYS A 211 -0.36 -0.58 17.09
N SER A 212 0.09 -0.04 15.99
CA SER A 212 1.27 -0.51 15.25
C SER A 212 2.53 0.34 15.49
N GLY A 213 2.46 1.39 16.31
CA GLY A 213 3.60 2.29 16.51
C GLY A 213 4.86 1.58 17.00
N LYS A 214 4.73 0.60 17.91
CA LYS A 214 5.88 -0.20 18.39
C LYS A 214 6.44 -1.13 17.31
N ASP A 215 5.58 -1.66 16.45
CA ASP A 215 6.01 -2.51 15.34
C ASP A 215 6.74 -1.65 14.29
N ILE A 216 6.27 -0.42 14.05
CA ILE A 216 6.93 0.56 13.19
C ILE A 216 8.32 0.90 13.75
N GLU A 217 8.42 1.21 15.05
CA GLU A 217 9.68 1.53 15.72
C GLU A 217 10.69 0.37 15.63
N ALA A 218 10.22 -0.86 15.71
CA ALA A 218 11.08 -2.05 15.71
C ALA A 218 11.51 -2.47 14.30
N GLU A 219 10.59 -2.46 13.32
CA GLU A 219 10.77 -3.15 12.05
C GLU A 219 11.09 -2.22 10.86
N VAL A 220 10.97 -0.90 11.03
CA VAL A 220 11.10 0.08 9.95
C VAL A 220 12.14 1.14 10.30
N ASN A 221 12.98 1.56 9.33
CA ASN A 221 13.87 2.70 9.53
C ASN A 221 13.13 4.03 9.38
N SER A 222 12.27 4.18 8.38
CA SER A 222 11.43 5.37 8.20
C SER A 222 10.06 5.03 7.62
N LEU A 223 8.98 5.48 8.25
CA LEU A 223 7.63 5.39 7.74
C LEU A 223 7.13 6.77 7.32
N PHE A 224 6.54 6.85 6.13
CA PHE A 224 5.97 8.07 5.55
C PHE A 224 4.48 7.86 5.27
N ASN A 225 3.62 8.64 5.91
CA ASN A 225 2.20 8.71 5.61
C ASN A 225 1.93 9.89 4.66
N LEU A 226 1.61 9.58 3.41
CA LEU A 226 1.21 10.57 2.41
C LEU A 226 -0.32 10.64 2.38
N TYR A 227 -0.88 11.62 3.09
CA TYR A 227 -2.32 11.77 3.26
C TYR A 227 -2.90 12.90 2.39
N ASN A 228 -4.20 12.86 2.13
CA ASN A 228 -4.92 13.88 1.40
C ASN A 228 -6.22 14.23 2.12
N SER A 229 -6.26 15.41 2.74
CA SER A 229 -7.42 15.89 3.50
C SER A 229 -8.69 16.13 2.66
N GLU A 230 -8.61 15.98 1.33
CA GLU A 230 -9.72 16.09 0.39
C GLU A 230 -10.00 14.74 -0.32
N ASP A 231 -9.57 13.63 0.26
CA ASP A 231 -9.79 12.28 -0.30
C ASP A 231 -11.26 11.86 -0.20
N ASN A 232 -11.92 11.67 -1.33
CA ASN A 232 -13.37 11.39 -1.38
C ASN A 232 -13.78 10.05 -0.78
N LEU A 233 -12.86 9.09 -0.66
CA LEU A 233 -13.15 7.79 -0.07
C LEU A 233 -12.92 7.77 1.43
N LEU A 234 -11.96 8.55 1.89
CA LEU A 234 -11.47 8.50 3.27
C LEU A 234 -11.94 9.70 4.10
N ALA A 235 -11.90 10.91 3.53
CA ALA A 235 -12.26 12.12 4.26
C ALA A 235 -13.78 12.24 4.44
N PRO A 236 -14.24 12.85 5.54
CA PRO A 236 -15.65 13.18 5.75
C PRO A 236 -16.17 14.00 4.57
N SER A 237 -17.36 13.66 4.10
CA SER A 237 -17.97 14.32 2.95
C SER A 237 -18.08 15.84 3.17
N PHE A 238 -17.34 16.62 2.39
CA PHE A 238 -17.38 18.09 2.40
C PHE A 238 -18.78 18.66 2.09
N SER A 239 -19.67 17.87 1.52
CA SER A 239 -21.04 18.27 1.15
C SER A 239 -22.11 17.86 2.18
N GLY A 240 -21.78 17.04 3.16
CA GLY A 240 -22.72 16.54 4.18
C GLY A 240 -23.89 15.71 3.63
N THR A 241 -23.85 15.33 2.34
CA THR A 241 -24.98 14.68 1.69
C THR A 241 -24.77 13.18 1.43
N VAL A 242 -23.54 12.73 1.33
CA VAL A 242 -23.20 11.31 1.21
C VAL A 242 -21.96 11.06 2.06
N PRO A 243 -22.05 10.29 3.15
CA PRO A 243 -20.88 9.94 3.93
C PRO A 243 -19.89 9.15 3.07
N SER A 244 -18.60 9.31 3.33
CA SER A 244 -17.56 8.50 2.67
C SER A 244 -17.78 7.01 2.98
N VAL A 245 -17.18 6.14 2.19
CA VAL A 245 -17.27 4.70 2.47
C VAL A 245 -16.60 4.39 3.81
N TYR A 246 -15.51 5.08 4.11
CA TYR A 246 -14.79 4.93 5.36
C TYR A 246 -15.62 5.43 6.55
N GLU A 247 -16.13 6.65 6.49
CA GLU A 247 -16.96 7.27 7.55
C GLU A 247 -18.23 6.46 7.88
N THR A 248 -18.79 5.74 6.90
CA THR A 248 -19.96 4.88 7.16
C THR A 248 -19.62 3.52 7.74
N ALA A 249 -18.39 3.08 7.59
CA ALA A 249 -17.92 1.75 7.99
C ALA A 249 -17.10 1.77 9.28
N GLU A 250 -16.50 2.90 9.58
CA GLU A 250 -15.65 3.13 10.75
C GLU A 250 -16.23 4.29 11.58
N ASP A 251 -15.92 4.31 12.86
CA ASP A 251 -16.41 5.31 13.82
C ASP A 251 -15.37 6.43 14.02
N ASP A 252 -14.36 6.50 13.13
CA ASP A 252 -13.21 7.34 13.29
C ASP A 252 -12.67 7.88 11.95
N ASP A 253 -11.71 8.81 12.01
CA ASP A 253 -11.06 9.38 10.83
C ASP A 253 -10.00 8.42 10.27
N ALA A 254 -9.73 8.55 8.97
CA ALA A 254 -8.73 7.73 8.32
C ALA A 254 -7.35 8.40 8.37
N LEU A 255 -6.33 7.63 8.70
CA LEU A 255 -4.92 8.05 8.65
C LEU A 255 -4.53 8.69 7.30
N GLY A 256 -5.09 8.18 6.19
CA GLY A 256 -4.86 8.69 4.84
C GLY A 256 -5.62 9.95 4.50
N ALA A 257 -6.52 10.43 5.38
CA ALA A 257 -7.26 11.68 5.21
C ALA A 257 -6.80 12.76 6.20
N GLY A 258 -6.68 12.41 7.49
CA GLY A 258 -6.39 13.37 8.57
C GLY A 258 -4.91 13.46 8.98
N GLY A 259 -4.11 12.44 8.66
CA GLY A 259 -2.84 12.21 9.34
C GLY A 259 -3.04 11.47 10.65
N ALA A 260 -2.05 11.43 11.54
CA ALA A 260 -2.16 10.78 12.83
C ALA A 260 -2.98 11.63 13.80
N GLU A 261 -3.92 11.01 14.55
CA GLU A 261 -4.76 11.68 15.53
C GLU A 261 -3.92 12.40 16.60
N ASP A 262 -2.93 11.72 17.17
CA ASP A 262 -2.02 12.28 18.15
C ASP A 262 -0.56 12.13 17.71
N ILE A 263 -0.03 13.16 17.11
CA ILE A 263 1.38 13.21 16.65
C ILE A 263 2.40 13.04 17.79
N LEU A 264 2.01 13.22 19.04
CA LEU A 264 2.90 13.03 20.18
C LEU A 264 2.98 11.57 20.62
N SER A 265 2.08 10.73 20.15
CA SER A 265 2.03 9.31 20.47
C SER A 265 2.64 8.41 19.38
N VAL A 266 3.00 8.97 18.23
CA VAL A 266 3.64 8.21 17.14
C VAL A 266 5.13 7.96 17.42
N PRO A 267 5.75 6.93 16.83
CA PRO A 267 7.19 6.68 16.97
C PRO A 267 8.04 7.73 16.25
N ASP A 268 9.29 7.91 16.70
CA ASP A 268 10.22 8.93 16.16
C ASP A 268 10.55 8.76 14.66
N ASN A 269 10.40 7.56 14.12
CA ASN A 269 10.63 7.23 12.73
C ASN A 269 9.37 7.34 11.84
N TYR A 270 8.27 7.89 12.39
CA TYR A 270 7.07 8.24 11.63
C TYR A 270 7.15 9.65 11.07
N ASN A 271 6.77 9.81 9.81
CA ASN A 271 6.68 11.10 9.11
C ASN A 271 5.34 11.17 8.37
N GLU A 272 4.77 12.37 8.24
CA GLU A 272 3.55 12.56 7.46
C GLU A 272 3.60 13.82 6.60
N THR A 273 2.89 13.78 5.47
CA THR A 273 2.83 14.89 4.51
C THR A 273 1.46 14.96 3.85
N ASP A 274 0.83 16.15 3.89
CA ASP A 274 -0.36 16.43 3.08
C ASP A 274 0.05 16.60 1.60
N VAL A 275 -0.31 15.61 0.80
CA VAL A 275 0.01 15.56 -0.64
C VAL A 275 -1.13 16.01 -1.55
N ARG A 276 -2.19 16.60 -0.99
CA ARG A 276 -3.36 17.10 -1.71
C ARG A 276 -2.99 17.92 -2.95
N SER A 277 -1.97 18.77 -2.85
CA SER A 277 -1.52 19.61 -3.97
C SER A 277 -0.79 18.86 -5.09
N ARG A 278 -0.38 17.61 -4.85
CA ARG A 278 0.31 16.75 -5.81
C ARG A 278 -0.64 15.86 -6.58
N ILE A 279 -1.81 15.55 -6.02
CA ILE A 279 -2.79 14.71 -6.67
C ILE A 279 -3.51 15.51 -7.75
N LEU A 280 -3.38 15.04 -8.99
CA LEU A 280 -4.09 15.62 -10.13
C LEU A 280 -5.35 14.83 -10.40
N ILE A 281 -6.40 15.58 -10.76
CA ILE A 281 -7.54 15.01 -11.47
C ILE A 281 -7.38 15.43 -12.92
N ASP A 282 -7.11 14.47 -13.78
CA ASP A 282 -7.04 14.76 -15.18
C ASP A 282 -8.42 14.64 -15.82
N ILE A 283 -8.73 15.63 -16.63
CA ILE A 283 -10.02 15.74 -17.28
C ILE A 283 -9.90 15.35 -18.76
N ASP A 284 -8.72 15.53 -19.35
CA ASP A 284 -8.51 15.37 -20.78
C ASP A 284 -7.02 15.35 -21.13
N ALA A 285 -6.37 14.19 -20.94
CA ALA A 285 -4.94 14.04 -21.19
C ALA A 285 -4.56 14.05 -22.66
N ASN A 286 -5.51 13.74 -23.56
CA ASN A 286 -5.24 13.61 -24.98
C ASN A 286 -5.85 14.74 -25.83
N GLY A 287 -6.62 15.66 -25.25
CA GLY A 287 -7.23 16.79 -25.92
C GLY A 287 -8.48 16.45 -26.76
N ASP A 288 -9.07 15.28 -26.55
CA ASP A 288 -10.26 14.83 -27.28
C ASP A 288 -11.59 15.22 -26.61
N ARG A 289 -11.52 15.95 -25.50
CA ARG A 289 -12.63 16.41 -24.66
C ARG A 289 -13.44 15.30 -24.00
N LYS A 290 -12.88 14.11 -23.91
CA LYS A 290 -13.44 13.02 -23.11
C LYS A 290 -12.66 12.90 -21.80
N CYS A 291 -13.32 12.34 -20.83
CA CYS A 291 -12.67 12.02 -19.57
C CYS A 291 -11.77 10.82 -19.76
N ASP A 292 -10.47 11.02 -19.67
CA ASP A 292 -9.47 9.96 -19.74
C ASP A 292 -9.31 9.22 -18.41
N LEU A 293 -10.00 9.68 -17.37
CA LEU A 293 -10.12 8.96 -16.13
C LEU A 293 -11.17 7.87 -16.24
N PRO A 294 -10.81 6.60 -16.24
CA PRO A 294 -11.72 5.60 -15.76
C PRO A 294 -11.88 5.84 -14.26
N ILE A 295 -12.88 6.63 -13.85
CA ILE A 295 -13.35 6.59 -12.48
C ILE A 295 -13.94 5.19 -12.32
N TYR A 296 -13.11 4.24 -11.93
CA TYR A 296 -13.51 2.93 -11.47
C TYR A 296 -14.07 3.04 -10.04
N LEU A 297 -15.06 3.86 -9.90
CA LEU A 297 -16.05 3.72 -8.86
C LEU A 297 -17.05 2.62 -9.25
N GLY A 298 -16.65 1.55 -9.88
CA GLY A 298 -17.51 0.40 -10.15
C GLY A 298 -18.86 0.66 -10.85
N PHE A 299 -19.13 1.86 -11.33
CA PHE A 299 -20.46 2.34 -11.73
C PHE A 299 -20.43 3.00 -13.06
N GLY A 300 -20.10 2.50 -14.12
CA GLY A 300 -20.50 2.91 -15.45
C GLY A 300 -20.79 4.41 -15.75
N PHE A 301 -20.49 5.30 -14.82
CA PHE A 301 -20.66 6.76 -14.93
C PHE A 301 -19.29 7.38 -15.20
N GLN A 302 -19.05 7.66 -16.45
CA GLN A 302 -18.08 8.66 -16.85
C GLN A 302 -18.61 10.03 -16.40
N GLN A 303 -18.31 10.43 -15.19
CA GLN A 303 -18.56 11.77 -14.75
C GLN A 303 -17.23 12.47 -14.52
N CYS A 304 -16.73 13.12 -15.54
CA CYS A 304 -15.80 14.22 -15.36
C CYS A 304 -16.59 15.36 -14.72
N SER A 305 -16.72 15.33 -13.41
CA SER A 305 -17.07 16.53 -12.70
C SER A 305 -15.82 17.41 -12.65
N ILE A 306 -15.99 18.73 -12.74
CA ILE A 306 -14.94 19.69 -12.40
C ILE A 306 -14.76 19.58 -10.90
N ILE A 307 -13.96 18.60 -10.48
CA ILE A 307 -13.63 18.36 -9.09
C ILE A 307 -12.27 19.03 -8.87
N SER A 308 -12.07 19.63 -7.71
CA SER A 308 -10.82 20.25 -7.32
C SER A 308 -9.67 19.21 -7.26
N ARG A 309 -8.43 19.67 -7.37
CA ARG A 309 -7.27 18.83 -7.08
C ARG A 309 -7.43 18.19 -5.71
N GLY A 310 -7.14 16.92 -5.61
CA GLY A 310 -7.15 16.20 -4.35
C GLY A 310 -8.33 15.27 -4.11
N ASP A 311 -9.37 15.33 -4.93
CA ASP A 311 -10.60 14.55 -4.73
C ASP A 311 -10.54 13.12 -5.28
N ASN A 312 -9.38 12.60 -5.62
CA ASN A 312 -9.27 11.29 -6.24
C ASN A 312 -8.35 10.35 -5.46
N HIS A 313 -8.94 9.40 -4.75
CA HIS A 313 -8.23 8.37 -4.01
C HIS A 313 -7.26 7.53 -4.88
N MET A 314 -7.55 7.36 -6.17
CA MET A 314 -6.62 6.69 -7.10
C MET A 314 -5.54 7.61 -7.64
N GLY A 315 -5.65 8.92 -7.42
CA GLY A 315 -4.70 9.92 -7.89
C GLY A 315 -3.31 9.81 -7.28
N TYR A 316 -3.18 9.13 -6.13
CA TYR A 316 -1.88 8.82 -5.54
C TYR A 316 -0.96 8.05 -6.49
N LEU A 317 -1.53 7.17 -7.32
CA LEU A 317 -0.77 6.32 -8.23
C LEU A 317 -0.46 6.99 -9.57
N GLY A 318 -0.90 8.24 -9.77
CA GLY A 318 -0.77 8.94 -11.02
C GLY A 318 -1.66 8.40 -12.14
N PHE A 319 -1.41 8.83 -13.37
CA PHE A 319 -2.27 8.53 -14.52
C PHE A 319 -1.47 8.14 -15.76
N ARG A 320 -2.11 7.33 -16.62
CA ARG A 320 -1.64 6.98 -17.95
C ARG A 320 -2.58 7.55 -19.02
N ASN A 321 -2.04 7.88 -20.18
CA ASN A 321 -2.84 8.19 -21.38
C ASN A 321 -3.31 6.90 -22.08
N ALA A 322 -4.11 7.05 -23.11
CA ALA A 322 -4.64 5.93 -23.91
C ALA A 322 -3.53 5.07 -24.57
N ASP A 323 -2.34 5.63 -24.77
CA ASP A 323 -1.18 4.90 -25.31
C ASP A 323 -0.41 4.14 -24.23
N GLY A 324 -0.88 4.19 -22.97
CA GLY A 324 -0.24 3.53 -21.82
C GLY A 324 0.95 4.29 -21.22
N ASN A 325 1.26 5.49 -21.72
CA ASN A 325 2.34 6.31 -21.18
C ASN A 325 1.89 7.03 -19.90
N VAL A 326 2.72 7.02 -18.87
CA VAL A 326 2.51 7.81 -17.66
C VAL A 326 2.68 9.30 -18.01
N TYR A 327 1.68 10.12 -17.79
CA TYR A 327 1.78 11.57 -17.94
C TYR A 327 1.77 12.29 -16.59
N ASP A 328 1.21 11.68 -15.56
CA ASP A 328 1.27 12.13 -14.18
C ASP A 328 1.73 10.98 -13.27
N THR A 329 2.66 11.25 -12.38
CA THR A 329 3.25 10.27 -11.47
C THR A 329 2.51 10.17 -10.14
N GLY A 330 1.46 10.99 -9.94
CA GLY A 330 0.81 11.09 -8.64
C GLY A 330 1.79 11.55 -7.57
N VAL A 331 1.84 10.80 -6.46
CA VAL A 331 2.78 11.07 -5.37
C VAL A 331 4.05 10.21 -5.41
N ILE A 332 4.27 9.47 -6.50
CA ILE A 332 5.47 8.63 -6.65
C ILE A 332 6.74 9.50 -6.73
N ASP A 333 6.63 10.75 -7.19
CA ASP A 333 7.72 11.72 -7.13
C ASP A 333 8.15 12.02 -5.68
N VAL A 334 7.19 12.16 -4.75
CA VAL A 334 7.47 12.35 -3.31
C VAL A 334 8.13 11.09 -2.73
N VAL A 335 7.63 9.90 -3.07
CA VAL A 335 8.22 8.63 -2.66
C VAL A 335 9.69 8.54 -3.09
N VAL A 336 9.99 8.89 -4.34
CA VAL A 336 11.37 8.89 -4.86
C VAL A 336 12.23 9.96 -4.19
N GLU A 337 11.69 11.16 -3.94
CA GLU A 337 12.40 12.20 -3.19
C GLU A 337 12.82 11.73 -1.79
N ASP A 338 11.96 10.96 -1.10
CA ASP A 338 12.26 10.43 0.23
C ASP A 338 13.27 9.26 0.15
N TRP A 339 13.21 8.44 -0.89
CA TRP A 339 14.21 7.38 -1.11
C TRP A 339 15.63 7.91 -1.38
N PHE A 340 15.76 9.11 -1.94
CA PHE A 340 17.07 9.75 -2.12
C PHE A 340 17.64 10.37 -0.84
N LYS A 341 16.81 10.58 0.20
CA LYS A 341 17.23 11.18 1.47
C LYS A 341 17.69 10.14 2.49
N ASN A 342 17.18 8.94 2.34
CA ASN A 342 17.46 7.77 3.16
C ASN A 342 18.28 6.76 2.36
#